data_03b662764b72118746e2afc1ae849612
#
_entry.id   03b662764b72118746e2afc1ae849612
#
_cell.length_a   1.000
_cell.length_b   1.000
_cell.length_c   1.000
_cell.angle_alpha   90.00
_cell.angle_beta   90.00
_cell.angle_gamma   90.00
#
_symmetry.space_group_name_H-M   'P 1'
#
loop_
_entity.id
_entity.type
_entity.pdbx_description
1 polymer ?
#
loop_
_entity_poly.entity_id
_entity_poly.type
_entity_poly.pdbx_seq_one_letter_code
_entity_poly.pdbx_strand_id
1 'polypeptide(L)'
;MQSNDITFYQRFEADILAGRKTITIRDKSESHFKAGDILRVGRFEDNQYFCTIEVLSVSPITLDELTEEHANQENMGLDELKEVIRGIYEEEREFFLIEFRRSLL
;
A
#
# COMPACT_ATOMS: atom_id res chain seq x y z
N MET A 1 12.80 20.96 1.16
CA MET A 1 12.74 19.53 0.83
C MET A 1 11.31 19.03 0.97
N GLN A 2 10.78 18.38 -0.05
CA GLN A 2 9.42 17.84 0.03
C GLN A 2 9.44 16.50 0.76
N SER A 3 8.51 16.32 1.69
CA SER A 3 8.33 15.03 2.33
C SER A 3 7.51 14.11 1.42
N ASN A 4 7.61 12.81 1.64
CA ASN A 4 6.80 11.85 0.92
C ASN A 4 5.40 11.78 1.52
N ASP A 5 4.41 11.53 0.67
CA ASP A 5 3.01 11.43 1.10
C ASP A 5 2.67 10.08 1.68
N ILE A 6 3.39 9.05 1.24
CA ILE A 6 3.18 7.67 1.69
C ILE A 6 4.53 6.94 1.62
N THR A 7 4.73 6.00 2.54
CA THR A 7 5.97 5.21 2.54
C THR A 7 5.66 3.72 2.51
N PHE A 8 6.60 2.97 1.95
CA PHE A 8 6.58 1.50 1.92
C PHE A 8 7.95 1.00 2.38
N TYR A 9 7.97 -0.19 2.96
CA TYR A 9 9.24 -0.85 3.26
C TYR A 9 10.04 -1.05 1.98
N GLN A 10 11.36 -0.94 2.07
CA GLN A 10 12.24 -1.07 0.92
C GLN A 10 12.05 -2.38 0.17
N ARG A 11 11.70 -3.45 0.88
CA ARG A 11 11.46 -4.76 0.24
C ARG A 11 10.34 -4.74 -0.80
N PHE A 12 9.44 -3.75 -0.77
CA PHE A 12 8.35 -3.63 -1.73
C PHE A 12 8.68 -2.72 -2.92
N GLU A 13 9.81 -2.03 -2.86
CA GLU A 13 10.14 -1.04 -3.89
C GLU A 13 10.19 -1.64 -5.30
N ALA A 14 10.89 -2.77 -5.45
CA ALA A 14 11.01 -3.41 -6.77
C ALA A 14 9.65 -3.85 -7.30
N ASP A 15 8.78 -4.36 -6.42
CA ASP A 15 7.44 -4.81 -6.81
C ASP A 15 6.55 -3.65 -7.26
N ILE A 16 6.65 -2.51 -6.58
CA ILE A 16 5.89 -1.31 -6.95
C ILE A 16 6.39 -0.78 -8.28
N LEU A 17 7.70 -0.68 -8.45
CA LEU A 17 8.30 -0.16 -9.68
C LEU A 17 7.99 -1.03 -10.90
N ALA A 18 7.90 -2.33 -10.69
CA ALA A 18 7.61 -3.30 -11.77
C ALA A 18 6.12 -3.49 -12.02
N GLY A 19 5.25 -2.90 -11.21
CA GLY A 19 3.81 -3.05 -11.35
C GLY A 19 3.25 -4.36 -10.81
N ARG A 20 4.02 -5.11 -10.02
CA ARG A 20 3.54 -6.34 -9.40
C ARG A 20 2.73 -6.08 -8.13
N LYS A 21 3.02 -4.99 -7.44
CA LYS A 21 2.26 -4.57 -6.27
C LYS A 21 1.39 -3.38 -6.66
N THR A 22 0.07 -3.56 -6.62
CA THR A 22 -0.91 -2.57 -7.09
C THR A 22 -1.89 -2.14 -6.01
N ILE A 23 -1.78 -2.71 -4.81
CA ILE A 23 -2.61 -2.32 -3.67
C ILE A 23 -1.74 -2.19 -2.42
N THR A 24 -2.25 -1.44 -1.45
CA THR A 24 -1.72 -1.43 -0.11
C THR A 24 -2.88 -1.42 0.87
N ILE A 25 -2.66 -1.99 2.06
CA ILE A 25 -3.68 -2.06 3.10
C ILE A 25 -3.17 -1.26 4.28
N ARG A 26 -3.91 -0.24 4.66
CA ARG A 26 -3.50 0.73 5.68
C ARG A 26 -4.58 0.87 6.73
N ASP A 27 -4.23 1.43 7.88
CA ASP A 27 -5.19 1.70 8.92
C ASP A 27 -5.89 3.05 8.67
N LYS A 28 -6.73 3.45 9.61
CA LYS A 28 -7.55 4.66 9.48
C LYS A 28 -6.70 5.93 9.35
N SER A 29 -5.48 5.94 9.90
CA SER A 29 -4.63 7.13 9.83
C SER A 29 -4.26 7.50 8.39
N GLU A 30 -4.32 6.54 7.48
CA GLU A 30 -4.01 6.75 6.07
C GLU A 30 -5.25 6.60 5.17
N SER A 31 -6.46 6.69 5.73
CA SER A 31 -7.70 6.54 4.97
C SER A 31 -8.15 7.82 4.28
N HIS A 32 -7.42 8.91 4.46
CA HIS A 32 -7.79 10.23 3.91
C HIS A 32 -7.46 10.38 2.42
N PHE A 33 -6.69 9.49 1.85
CA PHE A 33 -6.38 9.55 0.42
C PHE A 33 -7.64 9.30 -0.41
N LYS A 34 -7.68 9.87 -1.60
CA LYS A 34 -8.84 9.80 -2.49
C LYS A 34 -8.44 9.39 -3.89
N ALA A 35 -9.36 8.79 -4.61
CA ALA A 35 -9.16 8.48 -6.03
C ALA A 35 -8.73 9.73 -6.79
N GLY A 36 -7.67 9.62 -7.57
CA GLY A 36 -7.10 10.73 -8.31
C GLY A 36 -5.92 11.42 -7.62
N ASP A 37 -5.70 11.14 -6.34
CA ASP A 37 -4.54 11.72 -5.64
C ASP A 37 -3.24 11.23 -6.25
N ILE A 38 -2.31 12.15 -6.43
CA ILE A 38 -0.95 11.86 -6.91
C ILE A 38 -0.04 11.95 -5.69
N LEU A 39 0.58 10.84 -5.33
CA LEU A 39 1.34 10.73 -4.08
C LEU A 39 2.82 10.50 -4.36
N ARG A 40 3.68 11.20 -3.61
CA ARG A 40 5.10 10.92 -3.58
C ARG A 40 5.36 9.73 -2.67
N VAL A 41 6.07 8.73 -3.18
CA VAL A 41 6.34 7.49 -2.46
C VAL A 41 7.80 7.43 -2.05
N GLY A 42 8.04 7.16 -0.78
CA GLY A 42 9.37 6.98 -0.24
C GLY A 42 9.53 5.67 0.50
N ARG A 43 10.75 5.33 0.83
CA ARG A 43 11.05 4.17 1.67
C ARG A 43 10.78 4.50 3.12
N PHE A 44 10.14 3.57 3.82
CA PHE A 44 9.90 3.75 5.25
C PHE A 44 11.21 3.87 6.04
N GLU A 45 12.25 3.14 5.65
CA GLU A 45 13.52 3.05 6.41
C GLU A 45 14.32 4.34 6.38
N ASP A 46 14.38 5.02 5.25
CA ASP A 46 15.23 6.20 5.09
C ASP A 46 14.53 7.40 4.46
N ASN A 47 13.23 7.27 4.21
CA ASN A 47 12.40 8.31 3.60
C ASN A 47 12.87 8.77 2.21
N GLN A 48 13.65 7.94 1.52
CA GLN A 48 14.12 8.24 0.17
C GLN A 48 13.01 8.08 -0.85
N TYR A 49 12.72 9.16 -1.58
CA TYR A 49 11.76 9.13 -2.69
C TYR A 49 12.21 8.14 -3.75
N PHE A 50 11.29 7.31 -4.25
CA PHE A 50 11.62 6.40 -5.35
C PHE A 50 10.59 6.38 -6.48
N CYS A 51 9.34 6.82 -6.25
CA CYS A 51 8.37 6.92 -7.35
C CYS A 51 7.17 7.77 -6.95
N THR A 52 6.29 7.99 -7.92
CA THR A 52 5.01 8.66 -7.71
C THR A 52 3.91 7.69 -8.13
N ILE A 53 2.83 7.64 -7.38
CA ILE A 53 1.68 6.80 -7.69
C ILE A 53 0.42 7.64 -7.79
N GLU A 54 -0.56 7.10 -8.50
CA GLU A 54 -1.91 7.65 -8.56
C GLU A 54 -2.85 6.72 -7.81
N VAL A 55 -3.62 7.26 -6.87
CA VAL A 55 -4.63 6.50 -6.15
C VAL A 55 -5.84 6.27 -7.06
N LEU A 56 -6.23 5.02 -7.23
CA LEU A 56 -7.38 4.65 -8.05
C LEU A 56 -8.64 4.49 -7.22
N SER A 57 -8.52 3.95 -6.00
CA SER A 57 -9.67 3.79 -5.11
C SER A 57 -9.20 3.61 -3.68
N VAL A 58 -10.07 3.95 -2.73
CA VAL A 58 -9.87 3.70 -1.31
C VAL A 58 -11.17 3.15 -0.77
N SER A 59 -11.13 1.97 -0.16
CA SER A 59 -12.32 1.32 0.36
C SER A 59 -12.04 0.59 1.67
N PRO A 60 -13.00 0.52 2.59
CA PRO A 60 -12.79 -0.23 3.84
C PRO A 60 -12.73 -1.73 3.56
N ILE A 61 -11.91 -2.43 4.34
CA ILE A 61 -11.77 -3.88 4.22
C ILE A 61 -11.35 -4.45 5.58
N THR A 62 -11.78 -5.68 5.87
CA THR A 62 -11.32 -6.40 7.06
C THR A 62 -10.39 -7.53 6.63
N LEU A 63 -9.65 -8.10 7.60
CA LEU A 63 -8.76 -9.24 7.29
C LEU A 63 -9.52 -10.42 6.70
N ASP A 64 -10.75 -10.65 7.17
CA ASP A 64 -11.56 -11.78 6.70
C ASP A 64 -12.04 -11.61 5.25
N GLU A 65 -12.05 -10.37 4.76
CA GLU A 65 -12.46 -10.08 3.39
C GLU A 65 -11.33 -10.18 2.37
N LEU A 66 -10.09 -10.41 2.82
CA LEU A 66 -8.94 -10.57 1.93
C LEU A 66 -9.04 -11.87 1.16
N THR A 67 -8.70 -11.80 -0.13
CA THR A 67 -8.78 -12.95 -1.05
C THR A 67 -7.43 -13.21 -1.70
N GLU A 68 -7.35 -14.33 -2.43
CA GLU A 68 -6.15 -14.65 -3.21
C GLU A 68 -5.86 -13.57 -4.25
N GLU A 69 -6.90 -12.90 -4.78
CA GLU A 69 -6.70 -11.81 -5.71
C GLU A 69 -5.96 -10.64 -5.07
N HIS A 70 -6.33 -10.28 -3.84
CA HIS A 70 -5.62 -9.24 -3.10
C HIS A 70 -4.17 -9.63 -2.87
N ALA A 71 -3.92 -10.90 -2.51
CA ALA A 71 -2.57 -11.40 -2.32
C ALA A 71 -1.75 -11.30 -3.61
N ASN A 72 -2.34 -11.65 -4.73
CA ASN A 72 -1.67 -11.53 -6.03
C ASN A 72 -1.31 -10.09 -6.35
N GLN A 73 -2.20 -9.15 -6.03
CA GLN A 73 -1.96 -7.72 -6.24
C GLN A 73 -0.87 -7.16 -5.32
N GLU A 74 -0.60 -7.85 -4.21
CA GLU A 74 0.50 -7.54 -3.30
C GLU A 74 1.76 -8.37 -3.63
N ASN A 75 1.66 -9.24 -4.62
CA ASN A 75 2.73 -10.16 -5.04
C ASN A 75 3.20 -11.09 -3.91
N MET A 76 2.25 -11.67 -3.19
CA MET A 76 2.56 -12.60 -2.10
C MET A 76 1.41 -13.60 -1.90
N GLY A 77 1.60 -14.61 -1.05
CA GLY A 77 0.54 -15.55 -0.70
C GLY A 77 -0.45 -14.92 0.28
N LEU A 78 -1.68 -15.45 0.33
CA LEU A 78 -2.72 -14.91 1.20
C LEU A 78 -2.34 -14.99 2.68
N ASP A 79 -1.77 -16.11 3.12
CA ASP A 79 -1.35 -16.25 4.52
C ASP A 79 -0.23 -15.29 4.87
N GLU A 80 0.71 -15.11 3.94
CA GLU A 80 1.81 -14.16 4.11
C GLU A 80 1.28 -12.73 4.22
N LEU A 81 0.31 -12.36 3.37
CA LEU A 81 -0.32 -11.04 3.40
C LEU A 81 -0.95 -10.77 4.76
N LYS A 82 -1.70 -11.72 5.30
CA LYS A 82 -2.33 -11.57 6.60
C LYS A 82 -1.31 -11.43 7.73
N GLU A 83 -0.21 -12.19 7.66
CA GLU A 83 0.86 -12.09 8.64
C GLU A 83 1.56 -10.73 8.59
N VAL A 84 1.80 -10.20 7.40
CA VAL A 84 2.41 -8.88 7.24
C VAL A 84 1.53 -7.80 7.86
N ILE A 85 0.23 -7.84 7.60
CA ILE A 85 -0.70 -6.86 8.13
C ILE A 85 -0.77 -6.94 9.66
N ARG A 86 -0.85 -8.14 10.21
CA ARG A 86 -0.87 -8.32 11.67
C ARG A 86 0.42 -7.87 12.33
N GLY A 87 1.55 -8.03 11.67
CA GLY A 87 2.84 -7.57 12.17
C GLY A 87 2.95 -6.05 12.24
N ILE A 88 2.28 -5.34 11.34
CA ILE A 88 2.30 -3.87 11.30
C ILE A 88 1.19 -3.29 12.20
N TYR A 89 0.01 -3.91 12.23
CA TYR A 89 -1.18 -3.39 12.91
C TYR A 89 -1.76 -4.45 13.84
N GLU A 90 -1.05 -4.78 14.91
CA GLU A 90 -1.39 -5.90 15.80
C GLU A 90 -2.82 -5.83 16.39
N GLU A 91 -3.29 -4.63 16.70
CA GLU A 91 -4.58 -4.45 17.36
C GLU A 91 -5.67 -3.89 16.46
N GLU A 92 -5.34 -3.55 15.22
CA GLU A 92 -6.32 -2.99 14.31
C GLU A 92 -7.23 -4.07 13.73
N ARG A 93 -8.50 -3.71 13.54
CA ARG A 93 -9.51 -4.58 12.94
C ARG A 93 -10.10 -3.98 11.67
N GLU A 94 -10.04 -2.64 11.56
CA GLU A 94 -10.55 -1.93 10.39
C GLU A 94 -9.38 -1.45 9.55
N PHE A 95 -9.40 -1.81 8.27
CA PHE A 95 -8.36 -1.43 7.34
C PHE A 95 -8.98 -0.78 6.12
N PHE A 96 -8.13 -0.15 5.32
CA PHE A 96 -8.53 0.48 4.07
C PHE A 96 -7.67 -0.07 2.95
N LEU A 97 -8.33 -0.54 1.90
CA LEU A 97 -7.68 -1.04 0.70
C LEU A 97 -7.48 0.14 -0.24
N ILE A 98 -6.23 0.45 -0.52
CA ILE A 98 -5.86 1.53 -1.45
C ILE A 98 -5.33 0.87 -2.71
N GLU A 99 -6.07 1.02 -3.81
CA GLU A 99 -5.64 0.57 -5.11
C GLU A 99 -4.92 1.72 -5.80
N PHE A 100 -3.78 1.44 -6.40
CA PHE A 100 -2.96 2.48 -7.01
C PHE A 100 -2.27 1.95 -8.26
N ARG A 101 -1.73 2.88 -9.04
CA ARG A 101 -0.84 2.57 -10.14
C ARG A 101 0.32 3.54 -10.12
N ARG A 102 1.45 3.13 -10.68
CA ARG A 102 2.60 4.00 -10.79
C ARG A 102 2.29 5.13 -11.77
N SER A 103 2.58 6.36 -11.35
CA SER A 103 2.41 7.52 -12.20
C SER A 103 3.74 7.80 -12.92
N LEU A 104 3.66 8.17 -14.21
CA LEU A 104 4.83 8.56 -15.00
C LEU A 104 5.01 10.08 -15.04
N LEU A 105 4.20 10.77 -14.30
CA LEU A 105 4.28 12.24 -14.23
C LEU A 105 5.39 12.72 -13.30
#